data_4efbffc316806b9a4a59c46431a639a3
#
_entry.id   4efbffc316806b9a4a59c46431a639a3
#
_cell.length_a   1.000
_cell.length_b   1.000
_cell.length_c   1.000
_cell.angle_alpha   90.00
_cell.angle_beta   90.00
_cell.angle_gamma   90.00
#
_symmetry.space_group_name_H-M   'P 1'
#
loop_
_entity.id
_entity.type
_entity.pdbx_description
1 polymer ?
#
loop_
_entity_poly.entity_id
_entity_poly.type
_entity_poly.pdbx_seq_one_letter_code
_entity_poly.pdbx_strand_id
1 'polypeptide(L)'
;MSRIRGTSAGFLVAEFVVISLGVLVALGADRWVRGLDEKTLTDTYLVNLQSDLRQDSTSFNIAKNQAHRNVLNAGLLVSLLREGPGPTTDRKEVLVALYELSEWGPRGFGTVTWTDLLATGNLRLLDNDLRRELSVYYGMQPDRIESDDNQEPFRRYKSVASHLLKPEQRLMASFIVWGGADPDTVSSAWEANDLPDPGIEVSTATTLSDDEFAALIDRLEATPGLEAMLGDVLWASLWQKETYALYGGYAAHHLADPRVAGAAPVDTASS
;
A
#
# COMPACT_ATOMS: atom_id res chain seq x y z
N MET A 1 61.32 -11.93 64.32
CA MET A 1 61.84 -12.30 62.99
C MET A 1 60.69 -12.89 62.12
N SER A 2 60.11 -12.07 61.27
CA SER A 2 59.00 -12.47 60.43
C SER A 2 59.59 -13.02 59.11
N ARG A 3 59.37 -14.31 58.84
CA ARG A 3 59.71 -14.93 57.57
C ARG A 3 58.67 -14.50 56.51
N ILE A 4 59.04 -13.59 55.66
CA ILE A 4 58.34 -13.32 54.43
C ILE A 4 58.46 -14.60 53.56
N ARG A 5 57.39 -15.41 53.43
CA ARG A 5 57.29 -16.52 52.51
C ARG A 5 57.33 -15.92 51.10
N GLY A 6 58.41 -16.11 50.37
CA GLY A 6 58.51 -15.75 48.98
C GLY A 6 57.46 -16.52 48.19
N THR A 7 56.49 -15.85 47.70
CA THR A 7 55.53 -16.38 46.68
C THR A 7 56.38 -16.82 45.50
N SER A 8 56.37 -18.11 45.19
CA SER A 8 57.16 -18.64 44.05
C SER A 8 56.64 -18.02 42.74
N ALA A 9 57.55 -17.59 41.85
CA ALA A 9 57.19 -17.04 40.56
C ALA A 9 56.19 -17.93 39.78
N GLY A 10 56.25 -19.25 40.02
CA GLY A 10 55.33 -20.22 39.44
C GLY A 10 53.87 -20.03 39.92
N PHE A 11 53.65 -19.64 41.17
CA PHE A 11 52.31 -19.38 41.70
C PHE A 11 51.71 -18.14 41.06
N LEU A 12 52.49 -17.06 40.88
CA LEU A 12 52.04 -15.83 40.19
C LEU A 12 51.70 -16.06 38.71
N VAL A 13 52.48 -16.92 38.05
CA VAL A 13 52.22 -17.29 36.64
C VAL A 13 50.93 -18.12 36.54
N ALA A 14 50.72 -19.08 37.44
CA ALA A 14 49.49 -19.90 37.47
C ALA A 14 48.25 -19.04 37.72
N GLU A 15 48.34 -18.10 38.68
CA GLU A 15 47.24 -17.17 39.00
C GLU A 15 46.92 -16.26 37.79
N PHE A 16 47.96 -15.71 37.12
CA PHE A 16 47.80 -14.91 35.92
C PHE A 16 47.11 -15.70 34.79
N VAL A 17 47.51 -16.96 34.54
CA VAL A 17 46.91 -17.82 33.54
C VAL A 17 45.43 -18.10 33.84
N VAL A 18 45.07 -18.40 35.11
CA VAL A 18 43.68 -18.65 35.51
C VAL A 18 42.80 -17.41 35.34
N ILE A 19 43.32 -16.23 35.77
CA ILE A 19 42.60 -14.98 35.60
C ILE A 19 42.38 -14.67 34.08
N SER A 20 43.45 -14.81 33.30
CA SER A 20 43.40 -14.57 31.82
C SER A 20 42.42 -15.51 31.12
N LEU A 21 42.39 -16.79 31.52
CA LEU A 21 41.45 -17.77 31.00
C LEU A 21 40.02 -17.41 31.38
N GLY A 22 39.80 -17.01 32.62
CA GLY A 22 38.49 -16.57 33.12
C GLY A 22 37.93 -15.38 32.32
N VAL A 23 38.80 -14.37 32.04
CA VAL A 23 38.42 -13.21 31.24
C VAL A 23 38.11 -13.62 29.79
N LEU A 24 38.91 -14.50 29.19
CA LEU A 24 38.65 -14.98 27.81
C LEU A 24 37.33 -15.76 27.70
N VAL A 25 37.04 -16.61 28.68
CA VAL A 25 35.76 -17.35 28.76
C VAL A 25 34.59 -16.39 28.91
N ALA A 26 34.69 -15.39 29.78
CA ALA A 26 33.66 -14.40 30.00
C ALA A 26 33.39 -13.55 28.70
N LEU A 27 34.45 -13.11 28.01
CA LEU A 27 34.32 -12.40 26.76
C LEU A 27 33.77 -13.27 25.65
N GLY A 28 34.11 -14.55 25.64
CA GLY A 28 33.55 -15.53 24.68
C GLY A 28 32.06 -15.75 24.89
N ALA A 29 31.65 -15.91 26.15
CA ALA A 29 30.23 -16.06 26.51
C ALA A 29 29.41 -14.80 26.18
N ASP A 30 29.93 -13.61 26.47
CA ASP A 30 29.27 -12.34 26.12
C ASP A 30 29.07 -12.18 24.61
N ARG A 31 30.09 -12.50 23.81
CA ARG A 31 29.98 -12.50 22.35
C ARG A 31 28.95 -13.50 21.83
N TRP A 32 28.89 -14.67 22.43
CA TRP A 32 27.95 -15.71 22.01
C TRP A 32 26.51 -15.30 22.31
N VAL A 33 26.23 -14.76 23.51
CA VAL A 33 24.90 -14.23 23.85
C VAL A 33 24.48 -13.11 22.92
N ARG A 34 25.36 -12.13 22.69
CA ARG A 34 25.07 -11.04 21.72
C ARG A 34 24.79 -11.56 20.33
N GLY A 35 25.52 -12.59 19.88
CA GLY A 35 25.26 -13.20 18.56
C GLY A 35 23.89 -13.87 18.47
N LEU A 36 23.38 -14.46 19.56
CA LEU A 36 22.03 -15.01 19.62
C LEU A 36 20.96 -13.91 19.58
N ASP A 37 21.18 -12.83 20.35
CA ASP A 37 20.26 -11.69 20.38
C ASP A 37 20.18 -11.01 19.00
N GLU A 38 21.34 -10.78 18.34
CA GLU A 38 21.39 -10.21 17.00
C GLU A 38 20.69 -11.10 15.97
N LYS A 39 20.86 -12.43 16.07
CA LYS A 39 20.16 -13.36 15.20
C LYS A 39 18.64 -13.30 15.38
N THR A 40 18.17 -13.35 16.63
CA THR A 40 16.73 -13.27 16.94
C THR A 40 16.13 -11.96 16.43
N LEU A 41 16.85 -10.85 16.60
CA LEU A 41 16.43 -9.55 16.11
C LEU A 41 16.39 -9.52 14.57
N THR A 42 17.38 -10.10 13.90
CA THR A 42 17.42 -10.24 12.45
C THR A 42 16.22 -11.03 11.92
N ASP A 43 15.96 -12.19 12.53
CA ASP A 43 14.83 -13.04 12.16
C ASP A 43 13.49 -12.30 12.33
N THR A 44 13.34 -11.52 13.40
CA THR A 44 12.16 -10.67 13.64
C THR A 44 11.98 -9.64 12.52
N TYR A 45 13.04 -8.92 12.15
CA TYR A 45 12.98 -7.95 11.07
C TYR A 45 12.65 -8.60 9.71
N LEU A 46 13.20 -9.77 9.44
CA LEU A 46 12.91 -10.49 8.18
C LEU A 46 11.45 -10.93 8.11
N VAL A 47 10.86 -11.41 9.21
CA VAL A 47 9.43 -11.74 9.28
C VAL A 47 8.56 -10.50 9.04
N ASN A 48 8.90 -9.37 9.66
CA ASN A 48 8.16 -8.13 9.50
C ASN A 48 8.29 -7.59 8.06
N LEU A 49 9.50 -7.60 7.47
CA LEU A 49 9.72 -7.26 6.06
C LEU A 49 8.93 -8.16 5.11
N GLN A 50 8.85 -9.46 5.40
CA GLN A 50 8.03 -10.38 4.63
C GLN A 50 6.54 -9.99 4.68
N SER A 51 6.05 -9.57 5.85
CA SER A 51 4.69 -9.09 6.03
C SER A 51 4.43 -7.81 5.22
N ASP A 52 5.34 -6.82 5.34
CA ASP A 52 5.24 -5.55 4.61
C ASP A 52 5.25 -5.78 3.09
N LEU A 53 6.16 -6.60 2.59
CA LEU A 53 6.26 -6.93 1.16
C LEU A 53 5.04 -7.70 0.64
N ARG A 54 4.40 -8.55 1.45
CA ARG A 54 3.12 -9.21 1.08
C ARG A 54 2.00 -8.19 0.97
N GLN A 55 1.92 -7.29 1.93
CA GLN A 55 0.96 -6.20 1.91
C GLN A 55 1.16 -5.31 0.68
N ASP A 56 2.42 -4.95 0.38
CA ASP A 56 2.79 -4.16 -0.80
C ASP A 56 2.38 -4.87 -2.09
N SER A 57 2.74 -6.14 -2.25
CA SER A 57 2.38 -6.93 -3.44
C SER A 57 0.87 -6.96 -3.66
N THR A 58 0.09 -7.14 -2.58
CA THR A 58 -1.37 -7.12 -2.64
C THR A 58 -1.89 -5.72 -3.01
N SER A 59 -1.39 -4.68 -2.36
CA SER A 59 -1.78 -3.29 -2.59
C SER A 59 -1.48 -2.85 -4.02
N PHE A 60 -0.30 -3.17 -4.55
CA PHE A 60 0.05 -2.87 -5.95
C PHE A 60 -0.82 -3.61 -6.95
N ASN A 61 -1.17 -4.87 -6.68
CA ASN A 61 -2.06 -5.61 -7.57
C ASN A 61 -3.47 -5.00 -7.60
N ILE A 62 -4.00 -4.59 -6.46
CA ILE A 62 -5.28 -3.89 -6.37
C ILE A 62 -5.19 -2.54 -7.10
N ALA A 63 -4.13 -1.76 -6.86
CA ALA A 63 -3.93 -0.46 -7.50
C ALA A 63 -3.77 -0.58 -9.03
N LYS A 64 -3.03 -1.58 -9.51
CA LYS A 64 -2.91 -1.89 -10.94
C LYS A 64 -4.27 -2.19 -11.59
N ASN A 65 -5.09 -3.01 -10.93
CA ASN A 65 -6.41 -3.35 -11.42
C ASN A 65 -7.34 -2.13 -11.42
N GLN A 66 -7.24 -1.26 -10.40
CA GLN A 66 -7.98 0.01 -10.39
C GLN A 66 -7.53 0.92 -11.52
N ALA A 67 -6.22 1.10 -11.73
CA ALA A 67 -5.70 1.89 -12.83
C ALA A 67 -6.14 1.35 -14.21
N HIS A 68 -6.21 0.03 -14.36
CA HIS A 68 -6.76 -0.58 -15.58
C HIS A 68 -8.25 -0.25 -15.78
N ARG A 69 -9.08 -0.34 -14.73
CA ARG A 69 -10.48 0.10 -14.80
C ARG A 69 -10.60 1.58 -15.15
N ASN A 70 -9.75 2.43 -14.57
CA ASN A 70 -9.74 3.86 -14.89
C ASN A 70 -9.41 4.13 -16.38
N VAL A 71 -8.51 3.34 -16.99
CA VAL A 71 -8.25 3.40 -18.43
C VAL A 71 -9.51 3.09 -19.25
N LEU A 72 -10.22 2.03 -18.89
CA LEU A 72 -11.45 1.64 -19.57
C LEU A 72 -12.56 2.69 -19.39
N ASN A 73 -12.75 3.15 -18.16
CA ASN A 73 -13.76 4.14 -17.80
C ASN A 73 -13.51 5.51 -18.49
N ALA A 74 -12.26 5.99 -18.47
CA ALA A 74 -11.92 7.24 -19.14
C ALA A 74 -12.09 7.11 -20.67
N GLY A 75 -11.68 5.97 -21.23
CA GLY A 75 -11.87 5.66 -22.67
C GLY A 75 -13.34 5.65 -23.06
N LEU A 76 -14.20 5.01 -22.27
CA LEU A 76 -15.66 5.00 -22.47
C LEU A 76 -16.23 6.42 -22.50
N LEU A 77 -15.87 7.25 -21.52
CA LEU A 77 -16.41 8.62 -21.42
C LEU A 77 -15.87 9.53 -22.54
N VAL A 78 -14.62 9.36 -22.96
CA VAL A 78 -14.07 10.08 -24.12
C VAL A 78 -14.82 9.69 -25.40
N SER A 79 -15.06 8.40 -25.65
CA SER A 79 -15.82 7.94 -26.81
C SER A 79 -17.26 8.46 -26.76
N LEU A 80 -17.90 8.45 -25.61
CA LEU A 80 -19.24 8.98 -25.40
C LEU A 80 -19.34 10.47 -25.75
N LEU A 81 -18.36 11.29 -25.33
CA LEU A 81 -18.33 12.71 -25.65
C LEU A 81 -18.07 13.00 -27.12
N ARG A 82 -17.32 12.15 -27.82
CA ARG A 82 -17.00 12.33 -29.24
C ARG A 82 -18.07 11.85 -30.21
N GLU A 83 -18.67 10.72 -29.85
CA GLU A 83 -19.55 9.99 -30.76
C GLU A 83 -21.03 10.06 -30.36
N GLY A 84 -21.29 10.54 -29.13
CA GLY A 84 -22.60 10.50 -28.51
C GLY A 84 -23.00 9.08 -28.05
N PRO A 85 -24.13 8.94 -27.34
CA PRO A 85 -24.63 7.64 -26.91
C PRO A 85 -25.12 6.81 -28.10
N GLY A 86 -24.55 5.62 -28.28
CA GLY A 86 -24.97 4.64 -29.27
C GLY A 86 -26.08 3.71 -28.76
N PRO A 87 -26.67 2.87 -29.64
CA PRO A 87 -27.73 1.95 -29.28
C PRO A 87 -27.30 0.86 -28.26
N THR A 88 -25.99 0.64 -28.12
CA THR A 88 -25.38 -0.32 -27.21
C THR A 88 -24.76 0.32 -25.97
N THR A 89 -24.94 1.64 -25.76
CA THR A 89 -24.41 2.34 -24.61
C THR A 89 -25.12 1.88 -23.34
N ASP A 90 -24.38 1.22 -22.44
CA ASP A 90 -24.90 0.82 -21.13
C ASP A 90 -24.85 2.01 -20.17
N ARG A 91 -26.01 2.48 -19.77
CA ARG A 91 -26.18 3.63 -18.85
C ARG A 91 -25.55 3.36 -17.48
N LYS A 92 -25.61 2.10 -17.04
CA LYS A 92 -24.99 1.68 -15.80
C LYS A 92 -23.47 1.80 -15.88
N GLU A 93 -22.87 1.36 -16.97
CA GLU A 93 -21.41 1.50 -17.19
C GLU A 93 -20.98 2.95 -17.22
N VAL A 94 -21.75 3.84 -17.86
CA VAL A 94 -21.46 5.30 -17.87
C VAL A 94 -21.51 5.88 -16.46
N LEU A 95 -22.52 5.51 -15.69
CA LEU A 95 -22.68 5.98 -14.30
C LEU A 95 -21.52 5.50 -13.42
N VAL A 96 -21.16 4.21 -13.53
CA VAL A 96 -20.05 3.61 -12.81
C VAL A 96 -18.73 4.26 -13.22
N ALA A 97 -18.51 4.49 -14.50
CA ALA A 97 -17.28 5.12 -14.99
C ALA A 97 -17.08 6.52 -14.40
N LEU A 98 -18.13 7.35 -14.40
CA LEU A 98 -18.08 8.69 -13.79
C LEU A 98 -17.78 8.65 -12.30
N TYR A 99 -18.34 7.68 -11.59
CA TYR A 99 -18.16 7.52 -10.16
C TYR A 99 -16.75 7.01 -9.82
N GLU A 100 -16.32 5.88 -10.42
CA GLU A 100 -15.03 5.25 -10.10
C GLU A 100 -13.85 6.20 -10.37
N LEU A 101 -13.87 6.98 -11.44
CA LEU A 101 -12.84 7.96 -11.73
C LEU A 101 -12.78 9.08 -10.68
N SER A 102 -13.90 9.39 -10.00
CA SER A 102 -13.96 10.40 -8.94
C SER A 102 -13.49 9.89 -7.58
N GLU A 103 -13.51 8.59 -7.36
CA GLU A 103 -13.18 7.95 -6.08
C GLU A 103 -11.72 7.45 -6.02
N TRP A 104 -10.92 7.80 -7.02
CA TRP A 104 -9.52 7.44 -7.01
C TRP A 104 -8.74 8.12 -5.85
N GLY A 105 -7.84 7.36 -5.24
CA GLY A 105 -6.92 7.85 -4.22
C GLY A 105 -5.65 7.00 -4.17
N PRO A 106 -4.50 7.60 -3.80
CA PRO A 106 -3.26 6.86 -3.64
C PRO A 106 -3.42 5.82 -2.54
N ARG A 107 -2.77 4.67 -2.71
CA ARG A 107 -2.68 3.65 -1.67
C ARG A 107 -1.31 3.73 -1.04
N GLY A 108 -1.28 3.79 0.29
CA GLY A 108 -0.03 3.76 1.06
C GLY A 108 0.66 2.40 0.96
N PHE A 109 1.97 2.42 1.10
CA PHE A 109 2.84 1.24 1.09
C PHE A 109 3.33 0.93 2.48
N GLY A 110 3.65 -0.34 2.74
CA GLY A 110 4.18 -0.82 4.00
C GLY A 110 5.65 -0.46 4.17
N THR A 111 5.93 0.74 4.66
CA THR A 111 7.33 1.19 4.91
C THR A 111 7.73 1.10 6.38
N VAL A 112 6.88 0.55 7.25
CA VAL A 112 7.06 0.61 8.70
C VAL A 112 8.34 -0.08 9.14
N THR A 113 8.54 -1.33 8.74
CA THR A 113 9.74 -2.10 9.12
C THR A 113 11.00 -1.50 8.53
N TRP A 114 10.96 -1.03 7.27
CA TRP A 114 12.09 -0.38 6.63
C TRP A 114 12.48 0.92 7.34
N THR A 115 11.51 1.74 7.71
CA THR A 115 11.71 2.99 8.44
C THR A 115 12.30 2.74 9.83
N ASP A 116 11.83 1.69 10.52
CA ASP A 116 12.36 1.29 11.82
C ASP A 116 13.81 0.81 11.71
N LEU A 117 14.14 -0.02 10.71
CA LEU A 117 15.51 -0.45 10.43
C LEU A 117 16.46 0.74 10.18
N LEU A 118 15.99 1.76 9.47
CA LEU A 118 16.75 3.00 9.26
C LEU A 118 16.94 3.79 10.56
N ALA A 119 15.86 4.01 11.30
CA ALA A 119 15.86 4.84 12.51
C ALA A 119 16.70 4.23 13.64
N THR A 120 16.70 2.90 13.74
CA THR A 120 17.44 2.17 14.80
C THR A 120 18.88 1.83 14.40
N GLY A 121 19.28 2.06 13.14
CA GLY A 121 20.59 1.66 12.61
C GLY A 121 20.74 0.14 12.43
N ASN A 122 19.65 -0.61 12.48
CA ASN A 122 19.63 -2.07 12.40
C ASN A 122 19.75 -2.60 10.97
N LEU A 123 19.84 -1.72 9.96
CA LEU A 123 20.16 -2.12 8.57
C LEU A 123 21.41 -2.98 8.46
N ARG A 124 22.36 -2.83 9.40
CA ARG A 124 23.59 -3.65 9.49
C ARG A 124 23.32 -5.14 9.71
N LEU A 125 22.13 -5.48 10.23
CA LEU A 125 21.72 -6.87 10.49
C LEU A 125 21.31 -7.59 9.21
N LEU A 126 20.91 -6.84 8.17
CA LEU A 126 20.59 -7.41 6.87
C LEU A 126 21.85 -7.71 6.08
N ASP A 127 21.80 -8.77 5.29
CA ASP A 127 22.82 -9.06 4.28
C ASP A 127 23.05 -7.86 3.36
N ASN A 128 24.29 -7.64 2.92
CA ASN A 128 24.65 -6.45 2.15
C ASN A 128 23.90 -6.33 0.83
N ASP A 129 23.69 -7.45 0.13
CA ASP A 129 22.99 -7.44 -1.16
C ASP A 129 21.48 -7.22 -0.94
N LEU A 130 20.87 -7.92 0.03
CA LEU A 130 19.47 -7.70 0.40
C LEU A 130 19.23 -6.24 0.84
N ARG A 131 20.11 -5.70 1.66
CA ARG A 131 20.05 -4.29 2.09
C ARG A 131 20.08 -3.32 0.92
N ARG A 132 20.98 -3.54 -0.05
CA ARG A 132 21.09 -2.70 -1.25
C ARG A 132 19.82 -2.79 -2.09
N GLU A 133 19.31 -3.98 -2.33
CA GLU A 133 18.10 -4.22 -3.12
C GLU A 133 16.87 -3.58 -2.47
N LEU A 134 16.67 -3.78 -1.16
CA LEU A 134 15.58 -3.14 -0.43
C LEU A 134 15.74 -1.62 -0.34
N SER A 135 16.98 -1.09 -0.27
CA SER A 135 17.22 0.36 -0.32
C SER A 135 16.75 0.96 -1.64
N VAL A 136 16.96 0.27 -2.76
CA VAL A 136 16.45 0.69 -4.07
C VAL A 136 14.92 0.59 -4.09
N TYR A 137 14.37 -0.53 -3.62
CA TYR A 137 12.92 -0.74 -3.61
C TYR A 137 12.19 0.33 -2.79
N TYR A 138 12.57 0.54 -1.53
CA TYR A 138 11.91 1.52 -0.66
C TYR A 138 12.29 2.98 -0.96
N GLY A 139 13.49 3.23 -1.50
CA GLY A 139 13.93 4.58 -1.86
C GLY A 139 13.28 5.15 -3.12
N MET A 140 12.76 4.31 -4.01
CA MET A 140 12.13 4.76 -5.27
C MET A 140 10.60 4.91 -5.19
N GLN A 141 9.98 4.35 -4.17
CA GLN A 141 8.52 4.23 -4.09
C GLN A 141 7.76 5.54 -3.86
N PRO A 142 8.08 6.32 -2.81
CA PRO A 142 7.25 7.46 -2.44
C PRO A 142 7.18 8.53 -3.53
N ASP A 143 8.33 8.91 -4.06
CA ASP A 143 8.45 10.08 -4.95
C ASP A 143 7.78 9.89 -6.32
N ARG A 144 7.65 8.64 -6.80
CA ARG A 144 7.07 8.38 -8.11
C ARG A 144 5.56 8.17 -8.09
N ILE A 145 5.04 7.60 -7.02
CA ILE A 145 3.62 7.20 -6.95
C ILE A 145 2.77 8.30 -6.34
N GLU A 146 3.33 9.00 -5.36
CA GLU A 146 2.65 10.08 -4.62
C GLU A 146 2.96 11.47 -5.17
N SER A 147 3.68 11.57 -6.31
CA SER A 147 3.97 12.89 -6.89
C SER A 147 2.68 13.61 -7.24
N ASP A 148 2.61 14.88 -6.89
CA ASP A 148 1.47 15.75 -7.18
C ASP A 148 1.10 15.74 -8.66
N ASP A 149 2.09 15.69 -9.56
CA ASP A 149 1.89 15.68 -11.00
C ASP A 149 1.09 14.48 -11.48
N ASN A 150 1.27 13.30 -10.85
CA ASN A 150 0.54 12.09 -11.23
C ASN A 150 -0.89 12.04 -10.67
N GLN A 151 -1.17 12.82 -9.63
CA GLN A 151 -2.48 12.89 -8.98
C GLN A 151 -3.33 14.05 -9.46
N GLU A 152 -2.71 15.09 -10.03
CA GLU A 152 -3.39 16.30 -10.46
C GLU A 152 -4.51 16.05 -11.49
N PRO A 153 -4.38 15.17 -12.50
CA PRO A 153 -5.46 14.85 -13.41
C PRO A 153 -6.72 14.34 -12.70
N PHE A 154 -6.54 13.47 -11.70
CA PHE A 154 -7.65 12.91 -10.92
C PHE A 154 -8.28 13.94 -10.00
N ARG A 155 -7.48 14.81 -9.36
CA ARG A 155 -7.99 15.88 -8.51
C ARG A 155 -8.83 16.88 -9.32
N ARG A 156 -8.35 17.29 -10.50
CA ARG A 156 -9.10 18.16 -11.41
C ARG A 156 -10.40 17.50 -11.86
N TYR A 157 -10.34 16.25 -12.29
CA TYR A 157 -11.54 15.51 -12.65
C TYR A 157 -12.52 15.40 -11.48
N LYS A 158 -12.06 15.02 -10.28
CA LYS A 158 -12.89 14.88 -9.08
C LYS A 158 -13.62 16.18 -8.73
N SER A 159 -12.98 17.32 -8.89
CA SER A 159 -13.61 18.63 -8.63
C SER A 159 -14.78 18.91 -9.58
N VAL A 160 -14.70 18.47 -10.84
CA VAL A 160 -15.76 18.60 -11.84
C VAL A 160 -16.81 17.51 -11.68
N ALA A 161 -16.40 16.27 -11.46
CA ALA A 161 -17.29 15.10 -11.31
C ALA A 161 -18.27 15.29 -10.15
N SER A 162 -17.91 16.06 -9.12
CA SER A 162 -18.80 16.40 -8.01
C SER A 162 -20.09 17.12 -8.45
N HIS A 163 -20.06 17.78 -9.59
CA HIS A 163 -21.20 18.51 -10.18
C HIS A 163 -21.89 17.76 -11.32
N LEU A 164 -21.23 16.71 -11.87
CA LEU A 164 -21.79 15.91 -12.96
C LEU A 164 -22.87 14.95 -12.49
N LEU A 165 -22.63 14.29 -11.38
CA LEU A 165 -23.56 13.35 -10.78
C LEU A 165 -24.40 14.03 -9.70
N LYS A 166 -25.73 13.90 -9.81
CA LYS A 166 -26.63 14.25 -8.71
C LYS A 166 -26.35 13.35 -7.50
N PRO A 167 -26.70 13.77 -6.25
CA PRO A 167 -26.48 12.96 -5.06
C PRO A 167 -27.04 11.53 -5.19
N GLU A 168 -28.24 11.39 -5.74
CA GLU A 168 -28.93 10.11 -5.94
C GLU A 168 -28.16 9.22 -6.94
N GLN A 169 -27.67 9.81 -8.03
CA GLN A 169 -26.88 9.11 -9.06
C GLN A 169 -25.53 8.65 -8.50
N ARG A 170 -24.89 9.47 -7.66
CA ARG A 170 -23.64 9.11 -6.98
C ARG A 170 -23.86 7.96 -6.01
N LEU A 171 -24.94 8.01 -5.23
CA LEU A 171 -25.30 6.94 -4.32
C LEU A 171 -25.58 5.64 -5.08
N MET A 172 -26.38 5.71 -6.17
CA MET A 172 -26.64 4.56 -7.06
C MET A 172 -25.34 3.95 -7.59
N ALA A 173 -24.42 4.77 -8.11
CA ALA A 173 -23.14 4.30 -8.62
C ALA A 173 -22.30 3.63 -7.53
N SER A 174 -22.27 4.18 -6.31
CA SER A 174 -21.55 3.62 -5.18
C SER A 174 -22.06 2.22 -4.82
N PHE A 175 -23.37 2.00 -4.80
CA PHE A 175 -23.97 0.69 -4.57
C PHE A 175 -23.56 -0.33 -5.64
N ILE A 176 -23.54 0.08 -6.90
CA ILE A 176 -23.13 -0.81 -7.99
C ILE A 176 -21.65 -1.21 -7.84
N VAL A 177 -20.79 -0.25 -7.53
CA VAL A 177 -19.32 -0.47 -7.45
C VAL A 177 -18.93 -1.31 -6.24
N TRP A 178 -19.54 -1.06 -5.10
CA TRP A 178 -19.20 -1.73 -3.83
C TRP A 178 -19.95 -3.06 -3.62
N GLY A 179 -20.56 -3.61 -4.68
CA GLY A 179 -21.04 -4.99 -4.70
C GLY A 179 -22.44 -5.17 -4.18
N GLY A 180 -23.31 -4.18 -4.36
CA GLY A 180 -24.68 -4.31 -3.95
C GLY A 180 -24.79 -4.64 -2.47
N ALA A 181 -24.16 -3.83 -1.62
CA ALA A 181 -24.55 -3.81 -0.22
C ALA A 181 -26.06 -3.63 -0.23
N ASP A 182 -26.78 -4.62 0.30
CA ASP A 182 -28.22 -4.58 0.47
C ASP A 182 -28.58 -3.19 1.01
N PRO A 183 -29.54 -2.46 0.39
CA PRO A 183 -29.97 -1.16 0.88
C PRO A 183 -30.25 -1.14 2.39
N ASP A 184 -30.78 -2.26 2.92
CA ASP A 184 -31.00 -2.45 4.35
C ASP A 184 -29.67 -2.50 5.16
N THR A 185 -28.60 -3.02 4.57
CA THR A 185 -27.27 -3.04 5.21
C THR A 185 -26.66 -1.63 5.27
N VAL A 186 -26.91 -0.80 4.27
CA VAL A 186 -26.44 0.59 4.26
C VAL A 186 -27.27 1.44 5.21
N SER A 187 -28.58 1.27 5.22
CA SER A 187 -29.46 1.94 6.16
C SER A 187 -29.09 1.60 7.60
N SER A 188 -28.86 0.31 7.91
CA SER A 188 -28.45 -0.13 9.23
C SER A 188 -27.05 0.36 9.63
N ALA A 189 -26.09 0.46 8.68
CA ALA A 189 -24.79 1.04 8.94
C ALA A 189 -24.83 2.57 9.14
N TRP A 190 -25.77 3.24 8.46
CA TRP A 190 -26.04 4.67 8.63
C TRP A 190 -26.63 4.98 10.01
N GLU A 191 -27.63 4.22 10.42
CA GLU A 191 -28.24 4.29 11.75
C GLU A 191 -27.24 3.93 12.87
N ALA A 192 -26.43 2.88 12.67
CA ALA A 192 -25.42 2.45 13.65
C ALA A 192 -24.31 3.48 13.90
N ASN A 193 -24.08 4.41 12.96
CA ASN A 193 -23.07 5.47 13.07
C ASN A 193 -23.67 6.85 13.41
N ASP A 194 -24.96 6.91 13.75
CA ASP A 194 -25.66 8.14 14.17
C ASP A 194 -25.57 9.26 13.10
N LEU A 195 -25.48 8.85 11.81
CA LEU A 195 -25.38 9.79 10.70
C LEU A 195 -26.79 10.34 10.40
N PRO A 196 -26.91 11.64 10.10
CA PRO A 196 -28.21 12.23 9.79
C PRO A 196 -28.79 11.53 8.57
N ASP A 197 -30.07 11.16 8.66
CA ASP A 197 -30.82 10.62 7.53
C ASP A 197 -30.67 11.57 6.33
N PRO A 198 -30.06 11.11 5.21
CA PRO A 198 -29.85 11.98 4.06
C PRO A 198 -31.16 12.42 3.39
N GLY A 199 -32.32 11.92 3.84
CA GLY A 199 -33.61 12.21 3.23
C GLY A 199 -33.69 11.73 1.77
N ILE A 200 -32.81 10.85 1.38
CA ILE A 200 -32.72 10.30 0.02
C ILE A 200 -33.48 8.97 0.05
N GLU A 201 -34.63 8.90 -0.62
CA GLU A 201 -35.22 7.61 -0.97
C GLU A 201 -34.18 6.86 -1.82
N VAL A 202 -33.55 5.84 -1.23
CA VAL A 202 -32.65 4.94 -1.98
C VAL A 202 -33.53 4.19 -2.96
N SER A 203 -33.66 4.74 -4.15
CA SER A 203 -34.32 4.05 -5.25
C SER A 203 -33.57 2.75 -5.50
N THR A 204 -34.24 1.62 -5.40
CA THR A 204 -33.73 0.31 -5.82
C THR A 204 -33.50 0.22 -7.34
N ALA A 205 -33.77 1.30 -8.08
CA ALA A 205 -33.49 1.40 -9.49
C ALA A 205 -31.97 1.40 -9.71
N THR A 206 -31.47 0.33 -10.27
CA THR A 206 -30.05 0.17 -10.65
C THR A 206 -29.69 0.79 -12.00
N THR A 207 -30.63 1.50 -12.64
CA THR A 207 -30.49 2.09 -13.98
C THR A 207 -31.18 3.43 -14.08
N LEU A 208 -30.53 4.38 -14.75
CA LEU A 208 -31.13 5.67 -15.09
C LEU A 208 -32.28 5.51 -16.08
N SER A 209 -33.35 6.28 -15.90
CA SER A 209 -34.41 6.44 -16.92
C SER A 209 -33.84 7.12 -18.19
N ASP A 210 -34.63 7.09 -19.28
CA ASP A 210 -34.22 7.74 -20.54
C ASP A 210 -33.97 9.24 -20.35
N ASP A 211 -34.87 9.91 -19.64
CA ASP A 211 -34.79 11.35 -19.38
C ASP A 211 -33.60 11.71 -18.47
N GLU A 212 -33.33 10.89 -17.45
CA GLU A 212 -32.20 11.09 -16.55
C GLU A 212 -30.87 10.88 -17.25
N PHE A 213 -30.81 9.89 -18.14
CA PHE A 213 -29.62 9.63 -18.94
C PHE A 213 -29.37 10.74 -19.96
N ALA A 214 -30.41 11.17 -20.67
CA ALA A 214 -30.29 12.31 -21.58
C ALA A 214 -29.81 13.58 -20.86
N ALA A 215 -30.41 13.90 -19.70
CA ALA A 215 -29.98 15.03 -18.88
C ALA A 215 -28.56 14.87 -18.32
N LEU A 216 -28.04 13.65 -18.12
CA LEU A 216 -26.65 13.40 -17.78
C LEU A 216 -25.74 13.70 -18.96
N ILE A 217 -26.07 13.21 -20.16
CA ILE A 217 -25.32 13.50 -21.38
C ILE A 217 -25.23 15.00 -21.63
N ASP A 218 -26.36 15.73 -21.56
CA ASP A 218 -26.37 17.20 -21.72
C ASP A 218 -25.39 17.88 -20.74
N ARG A 219 -25.31 17.42 -19.49
CA ARG A 219 -24.35 17.98 -18.50
C ARG A 219 -22.91 17.66 -18.85
N LEU A 220 -22.62 16.46 -19.35
CA LEU A 220 -21.29 16.06 -19.79
C LEU A 220 -20.81 16.95 -20.94
N GLU A 221 -21.66 17.10 -21.98
CA GLU A 221 -21.37 17.93 -23.16
C GLU A 221 -21.24 19.42 -22.82
N ALA A 222 -22.06 19.90 -21.87
CA ALA A 222 -22.02 21.29 -21.42
C ALA A 222 -20.81 21.61 -20.52
N THR A 223 -20.03 20.62 -20.10
CA THR A 223 -18.90 20.82 -19.18
C THR A 223 -17.63 21.19 -19.95
N PRO A 224 -17.14 22.44 -19.82
CA PRO A 224 -16.00 22.89 -20.59
C PRO A 224 -14.72 22.10 -20.27
N GLY A 225 -14.04 21.61 -21.30
CA GLY A 225 -12.75 20.94 -21.16
C GLY A 225 -12.80 19.53 -20.57
N LEU A 226 -13.99 18.95 -20.34
CA LEU A 226 -14.14 17.61 -19.76
C LEU A 226 -13.41 16.55 -20.60
N GLU A 227 -13.49 16.60 -21.92
CA GLU A 227 -12.79 15.66 -22.80
C GLU A 227 -11.26 15.72 -22.60
N ALA A 228 -10.69 16.92 -22.52
CA ALA A 228 -9.27 17.09 -22.25
C ALA A 228 -8.88 16.56 -20.87
N MET A 229 -9.69 16.84 -19.82
CA MET A 229 -9.45 16.29 -18.49
C MET A 229 -9.51 14.76 -18.47
N LEU A 230 -10.45 14.15 -19.15
CA LEU A 230 -10.54 12.68 -19.27
C LEU A 230 -9.34 12.11 -20.03
N GLY A 231 -8.82 12.82 -21.03
CA GLY A 231 -7.58 12.48 -21.73
C GLY A 231 -6.38 12.48 -20.79
N ASP A 232 -6.27 13.48 -19.92
CA ASP A 232 -5.22 13.54 -18.91
C ASP A 232 -5.35 12.41 -17.88
N VAL A 233 -6.58 12.10 -17.44
CA VAL A 233 -6.87 10.97 -16.53
C VAL A 233 -6.52 9.63 -17.19
N LEU A 234 -6.87 9.46 -18.46
CA LEU A 234 -6.54 8.26 -19.23
C LEU A 234 -5.03 8.04 -19.28
N TRP A 235 -4.27 9.09 -19.61
CA TRP A 235 -2.82 9.03 -19.66
C TRP A 235 -2.20 8.72 -18.29
N ALA A 236 -2.64 9.41 -17.24
CA ALA A 236 -2.19 9.16 -15.89
C ALA A 236 -2.50 7.72 -15.43
N SER A 237 -3.67 7.20 -15.80
CA SER A 237 -4.08 5.82 -15.48
C SER A 237 -3.22 4.77 -16.19
N LEU A 238 -2.86 5.00 -17.45
CA LEU A 238 -1.94 4.13 -18.19
C LEU A 238 -0.57 4.09 -17.53
N TRP A 239 -0.03 5.25 -17.17
CA TRP A 239 1.25 5.34 -16.49
C TRP A 239 1.22 4.64 -15.12
N GLN A 240 0.18 4.85 -14.34
CA GLN A 240 -0.01 4.21 -13.03
C GLN A 240 -0.10 2.69 -13.16
N LYS A 241 -0.85 2.19 -14.12
CA LYS A 241 -0.99 0.74 -14.37
C LYS A 241 0.38 0.08 -14.58
N GLU A 242 1.23 0.67 -15.42
CA GLU A 242 2.58 0.15 -15.68
C GLU A 242 3.49 0.28 -14.45
N THR A 243 3.40 1.39 -13.74
CA THR A 243 4.15 1.65 -12.52
C THR A 243 3.79 0.64 -11.43
N TYR A 244 2.50 0.41 -11.17
CA TYR A 244 2.07 -0.58 -10.17
C TYR A 244 2.41 -2.01 -10.57
N ALA A 245 2.39 -2.34 -11.86
CA ALA A 245 2.84 -3.65 -12.34
C ALA A 245 4.33 -3.86 -12.05
N LEU A 246 5.16 -2.85 -12.27
CA LEU A 246 6.59 -2.88 -12.00
C LEU A 246 6.87 -3.08 -10.50
N TYR A 247 6.27 -2.27 -9.64
CA TYR A 247 6.50 -2.36 -8.19
C TYR A 247 5.92 -3.64 -7.57
N GLY A 248 4.76 -4.09 -8.04
CA GLY A 248 4.21 -5.38 -7.66
C GLY A 248 5.15 -6.55 -8.03
N GLY A 249 5.81 -6.45 -9.19
CA GLY A 249 6.85 -7.38 -9.61
C GLY A 249 8.07 -7.36 -8.69
N TYR A 250 8.54 -6.18 -8.28
CA TYR A 250 9.65 -6.06 -7.31
C TYR A 250 9.27 -6.62 -5.94
N ALA A 251 8.11 -6.30 -5.41
CA ALA A 251 7.64 -6.85 -4.14
C ALA A 251 7.58 -8.39 -4.18
N ALA A 252 7.03 -8.96 -5.25
CA ALA A 252 6.98 -10.39 -5.45
C ALA A 252 8.37 -11.04 -5.59
N HIS A 253 9.31 -10.36 -6.27
CA HIS A 253 10.70 -10.80 -6.38
C HIS A 253 11.37 -10.89 -5.00
N HIS A 254 11.25 -9.85 -4.17
CA HIS A 254 11.82 -9.86 -2.82
C HIS A 254 11.15 -10.87 -1.89
N LEU A 255 9.85 -11.12 -2.05
CA LEU A 255 9.15 -12.18 -1.32
C LEU A 255 9.66 -13.58 -1.67
N ALA A 256 10.09 -13.79 -2.92
CA ALA A 256 10.66 -15.06 -3.37
C ALA A 256 12.13 -15.24 -2.98
N ASP A 257 12.80 -14.20 -2.46
CA ASP A 257 14.18 -14.28 -2.00
C ASP A 257 14.29 -15.25 -0.82
N PRO A 258 15.15 -16.29 -0.88
CA PRO A 258 15.28 -17.28 0.20
C PRO A 258 15.63 -16.66 1.56
N ARG A 259 16.32 -15.50 1.58
CA ARG A 259 16.68 -14.77 2.80
C ARG A 259 15.46 -14.18 3.52
N VAL A 260 14.43 -13.82 2.75
CA VAL A 260 13.15 -13.29 3.25
C VAL A 260 12.14 -14.41 3.44
N ALA A 261 12.01 -15.31 2.44
CA ALA A 261 11.02 -16.39 2.43
C ALA A 261 11.25 -17.44 3.53
N GLY A 262 12.51 -17.65 3.94
CA GLY A 262 12.88 -18.62 4.97
C GLY A 262 12.74 -18.12 6.41
N ALA A 263 12.34 -16.88 6.64
CA ALA A 263 12.13 -16.35 7.98
C ALA A 263 10.92 -17.02 8.65
N ALA A 264 11.18 -17.82 9.68
CA ALA A 264 10.12 -18.45 10.46
C ALA A 264 9.54 -17.45 11.46
N PRO A 265 8.23 -17.50 11.78
CA PRO A 265 7.66 -16.72 12.86
C PRO A 265 8.42 -17.04 14.17
N VAL A 266 8.86 -16.01 14.86
CA VAL A 266 9.45 -16.18 16.20
C VAL A 266 8.32 -16.58 17.14
N ASP A 267 8.40 -17.79 17.69
CA ASP A 267 7.44 -18.27 18.70
C ASP A 267 7.54 -17.33 19.94
N THR A 268 6.60 -16.40 20.05
CA THR A 268 6.49 -15.47 21.20
C THR A 268 5.90 -16.16 22.45
N ALA A 269 5.76 -17.48 22.44
CA ALA A 269 5.09 -18.25 23.51
C ALA A 269 6.02 -18.64 24.69
N SER A 270 7.24 -18.09 24.78
CA SER A 270 8.20 -18.43 25.86
C SER A 270 8.77 -17.19 26.58
N SER A 271 7.92 -16.24 26.92
CA SER A 271 8.29 -15.18 27.86
C SER A 271 7.33 -15.10 29.04
#